data_d8ed379abeeaaba7af1e82f81c38d1fb
#
_entry.id   d8ed379abeeaaba7af1e82f81c38d1fb
#
_cell.length_a   1.000
_cell.length_b   1.000
_cell.length_c   1.000
_cell.angle_alpha   90.00
_cell.angle_beta   90.00
_cell.angle_gamma   90.00
#
_symmetry.space_group_name_H-M   'P 1'
#
loop_
_entity.id
_entity.type
_entity.pdbx_description
1 polymer ?
#
loop_
_entity_poly.entity_id
_entity_poly.type
_entity_poly.pdbx_seq_one_letter_code
_entity_poly.pdbx_strand_id
1 'polypeptide(L)'
;MSATPTPTPTPSAKPTTTTPPKDTRAGKQLATPYEVDGIIVVSKKHRISAGYGPPDPAGPYHLESAAARALARMTAAARADGVRIRVHSGYRSWTTQNASYQKALRNYPQNISFYAPAGASEHQTGLAVDLWDGVTWSLPMARTATGKWLFRHAHEYGFVLRYPDGKTKITGYHYEPWHYRYIGKRDAMKFPNNKLTLEEYLGLA
;
A
#
# COMPACT_ATOMS: atom_id res chain seq x y z
N MET A 1 18.93 8.55 48.14
CA MET A 1 18.86 7.74 46.92
C MET A 1 18.48 8.66 45.77
N SER A 2 19.47 9.07 44.96
CA SER A 2 19.26 10.00 43.83
C SER A 2 18.79 9.20 42.61
N ALA A 3 17.62 9.58 42.09
CA ALA A 3 17.09 8.99 40.87
C ALA A 3 17.80 9.61 39.64
N THR A 4 18.41 8.76 38.82
CA THR A 4 19.03 9.13 37.55
C THR A 4 17.94 9.50 36.54
N PRO A 5 18.02 10.64 35.84
CA PRO A 5 17.00 11.00 34.86
C PRO A 5 17.08 10.09 33.64
N THR A 6 15.93 9.54 33.23
CA THR A 6 15.76 8.77 31.99
C THR A 6 15.99 9.70 30.78
N PRO A 7 16.80 9.29 29.79
CA PRO A 7 17.04 10.14 28.62
C PRO A 7 15.76 10.30 27.80
N THR A 8 15.39 11.54 27.54
CA THR A 8 14.31 11.92 26.62
C THR A 8 14.67 11.45 25.21
N PRO A 9 13.79 10.77 24.47
CA PRO A 9 14.08 10.36 23.10
C PRO A 9 14.26 11.59 22.21
N THR A 10 15.42 11.70 21.60
CA THR A 10 15.76 12.72 20.59
C THR A 10 14.79 12.58 19.41
N PRO A 11 14.17 13.67 18.94
CA PRO A 11 13.28 13.60 17.77
C PRO A 11 14.11 13.16 16.55
N SER A 12 13.69 12.04 15.94
CA SER A 12 14.30 11.48 14.74
C SER A 12 14.30 12.50 13.62
N ALA A 13 15.46 12.72 13.02
CA ALA A 13 15.70 13.67 11.95
C ALA A 13 14.66 13.53 10.81
N LYS A 14 14.19 14.70 10.35
CA LYS A 14 13.42 14.85 9.12
C LYS A 14 14.19 14.20 7.97
N PRO A 15 13.54 13.46 7.04
CA PRO A 15 14.25 12.93 5.89
C PRO A 15 14.96 14.08 5.17
N THR A 16 16.23 13.88 4.89
CA THR A 16 17.03 14.82 4.09
C THR A 16 16.35 14.88 2.73
N THR A 17 15.90 16.05 2.31
CA THR A 17 15.26 16.28 1.00
C THR A 17 16.31 16.16 -0.10
N THR A 18 16.78 14.96 -0.37
CA THR A 18 17.48 14.66 -1.62
C THR A 18 16.40 14.39 -2.66
N THR A 19 16.50 15.04 -3.82
CA THR A 19 15.64 14.75 -4.97
C THR A 19 15.67 13.23 -5.22
N PRO A 20 14.51 12.56 -5.31
CA PRO A 20 14.50 11.11 -5.52
C PRO A 20 15.22 10.75 -6.82
N PRO A 21 15.91 9.60 -6.87
CA PRO A 21 16.63 9.19 -8.07
C PRO A 21 15.67 9.04 -9.25
N LYS A 22 16.07 9.53 -10.43
CA LYS A 22 15.27 9.35 -11.64
C LYS A 22 15.14 7.86 -11.97
N ASP A 23 13.94 7.37 -12.22
CA ASP A 23 13.73 6.02 -12.74
C ASP A 23 14.19 5.93 -14.21
N THR A 24 15.31 5.26 -14.42
CA THR A 24 15.90 5.03 -15.75
C THR A 24 15.78 3.58 -16.21
N ARG A 25 15.06 2.73 -15.47
CA ARG A 25 14.91 1.31 -15.79
C ARG A 25 14.14 1.11 -17.09
N ALA A 26 14.61 0.16 -17.91
CA ALA A 26 13.96 -0.24 -19.16
C ALA A 26 14.18 -1.73 -19.44
N GLY A 27 13.30 -2.34 -20.20
CA GLY A 27 13.44 -3.73 -20.65
C GLY A 27 13.59 -4.70 -19.47
N LYS A 28 14.68 -5.48 -19.46
CA LYS A 28 14.98 -6.50 -18.42
C LYS A 28 15.17 -5.88 -17.03
N GLN A 29 15.58 -4.62 -16.92
CA GLN A 29 15.74 -3.93 -15.63
C GLN A 29 14.44 -3.74 -14.87
N LEU A 30 13.29 -3.82 -15.54
CA LEU A 30 11.97 -3.78 -14.89
C LEU A 30 11.68 -5.02 -14.01
N ALA A 31 12.54 -6.05 -14.05
CA ALA A 31 12.48 -7.16 -13.10
C ALA A 31 12.96 -6.76 -11.70
N THR A 32 13.68 -5.63 -11.57
CA THR A 32 14.01 -5.00 -10.29
C THR A 32 13.09 -3.79 -10.09
N PRO A 33 12.40 -3.65 -8.95
CA PRO A 33 11.51 -2.54 -8.72
C PRO A 33 12.28 -1.21 -8.60
N TYR A 34 11.60 -0.09 -8.87
CA TYR A 34 12.11 1.23 -8.50
C TYR A 34 11.93 1.44 -7.00
N GLU A 35 12.96 1.95 -6.35
CA GLU A 35 12.96 2.18 -4.90
C GLU A 35 13.43 3.59 -4.57
N VAL A 36 12.81 4.16 -3.54
CA VAL A 36 13.24 5.42 -2.92
C VAL A 36 13.29 5.19 -1.42
N ASP A 37 14.43 5.44 -0.80
CA ASP A 37 14.68 5.26 0.64
C ASP A 37 14.32 3.84 1.14
N GLY A 38 14.54 2.81 0.31
CA GLY A 38 14.23 1.41 0.61
C GLY A 38 12.73 1.07 0.49
N ILE A 39 11.91 1.98 -0.03
CA ILE A 39 10.49 1.74 -0.30
C ILE A 39 10.29 1.49 -1.80
N ILE A 40 9.77 0.31 -2.12
CA ILE A 40 9.39 -0.05 -3.49
C ILE A 40 8.23 0.85 -3.95
N VAL A 41 8.38 1.47 -5.12
CA VAL A 41 7.36 2.28 -5.77
C VAL A 41 6.90 1.59 -7.04
N VAL A 42 5.62 1.23 -7.08
CA VAL A 42 4.97 0.70 -8.29
C VAL A 42 3.77 1.58 -8.63
N SER A 43 3.74 2.05 -9.86
CA SER A 43 2.69 2.95 -10.38
C SER A 43 2.62 2.88 -11.90
N LYS A 44 1.73 3.68 -12.50
CA LYS A 44 1.68 3.83 -13.96
C LYS A 44 3.00 4.37 -14.54
N LYS A 45 3.77 5.15 -13.75
CA LYS A 45 5.08 5.72 -14.13
C LYS A 45 6.25 4.76 -13.82
N HIS A 46 6.14 3.98 -12.73
CA HIS A 46 7.21 3.10 -12.22
C HIS A 46 6.75 1.65 -12.29
N ARG A 47 6.80 1.06 -13.49
CA ARG A 47 6.31 -0.31 -13.72
C ARG A 47 7.36 -1.36 -13.36
N ILE A 48 6.86 -2.56 -13.08
CA ILE A 48 7.65 -3.79 -12.94
C ILE A 48 7.24 -4.79 -14.03
N SER A 49 8.15 -5.67 -14.42
CA SER A 49 7.89 -6.68 -15.45
C SER A 49 7.23 -7.94 -14.88
N ALA A 50 6.83 -8.86 -15.76
CA ALA A 50 6.34 -10.18 -15.38
C ALA A 50 7.39 -11.03 -14.64
N GLY A 51 8.67 -10.71 -14.77
CA GLY A 51 9.76 -11.40 -14.08
C GLY A 51 9.92 -11.02 -12.60
N TYR A 52 9.20 -9.98 -12.13
CA TYR A 52 9.21 -9.63 -10.71
C TYR A 52 8.12 -10.39 -9.95
N GLY A 53 8.47 -10.90 -8.78
CA GLY A 53 7.55 -11.43 -7.77
C GLY A 53 8.08 -11.13 -6.37
N PRO A 54 7.24 -11.23 -5.33
CA PRO A 54 7.69 -11.03 -3.97
C PRO A 54 8.79 -12.03 -3.61
N PRO A 55 9.93 -11.60 -3.03
CA PRO A 55 11.07 -12.47 -2.76
C PRO A 55 10.79 -13.50 -1.67
N ASP A 56 9.92 -13.20 -0.71
CA ASP A 56 9.59 -14.09 0.42
C ASP A 56 8.07 -14.12 0.67
N PRO A 57 7.27 -14.75 -0.24
CA PRO A 57 5.82 -14.78 -0.12
C PRO A 57 5.36 -15.68 1.03
N ALA A 58 4.43 -15.18 1.85
CA ALA A 58 3.93 -15.88 3.03
C ALA A 58 2.39 -15.79 3.17
N GLY A 59 1.85 -16.81 3.86
CA GLY A 59 0.45 -16.89 4.21
C GLY A 59 -0.49 -17.14 3.03
N PRO A 60 -1.81 -17.19 3.29
CA PRO A 60 -2.81 -17.58 2.29
C PRO A 60 -3.00 -16.55 1.19
N TYR A 61 -2.49 -15.33 1.37
CA TYR A 61 -2.60 -14.23 0.42
C TYR A 61 -1.31 -13.96 -0.34
N HIS A 62 -0.27 -14.79 -0.15
CA HIS A 62 1.05 -14.70 -0.77
C HIS A 62 1.68 -13.30 -0.68
N LEU A 63 1.52 -12.66 0.48
CA LEU A 63 2.14 -11.36 0.75
C LEU A 63 3.62 -11.55 1.11
N GLU A 64 4.42 -10.50 0.97
CA GLU A 64 5.71 -10.43 1.63
C GLU A 64 5.60 -10.80 3.10
N SER A 65 6.52 -11.62 3.62
CA SER A 65 6.50 -12.12 5.00
C SER A 65 6.29 -11.04 6.05
N ALA A 66 6.95 -9.88 5.88
CA ALA A 66 6.79 -8.76 6.81
C ALA A 66 5.37 -8.17 6.76
N ALA A 67 4.81 -8.01 5.55
CA ALA A 67 3.45 -7.54 5.35
C ALA A 67 2.42 -8.56 5.88
N ALA A 68 2.63 -9.86 5.65
CA ALA A 68 1.77 -10.93 6.14
C ALA A 68 1.70 -10.94 7.68
N ARG A 69 2.86 -10.85 8.35
CA ARG A 69 2.92 -10.76 9.82
C ARG A 69 2.27 -9.49 10.37
N ALA A 70 2.45 -8.36 9.69
CA ALA A 70 1.83 -7.08 10.05
C ALA A 70 0.31 -7.14 9.90
N LEU A 71 -0.19 -7.71 8.81
CA LEU A 71 -1.62 -7.92 8.55
C LEU A 71 -2.26 -8.80 9.63
N ALA A 72 -1.59 -9.90 10.03
CA ALA A 72 -2.08 -10.77 11.09
C ALA A 72 -2.23 -10.02 12.43
N ARG A 73 -1.24 -9.19 12.81
CA ARG A 73 -1.34 -8.35 14.02
C ARG A 73 -2.46 -7.31 13.91
N MET A 74 -2.58 -6.65 12.75
CA MET A 74 -3.61 -5.64 12.49
C MET A 74 -5.01 -6.22 12.60
N THR A 75 -5.25 -7.37 11.96
CA THR A 75 -6.56 -8.04 12.00
C THR A 75 -6.91 -8.58 13.37
N ALA A 76 -5.91 -9.04 14.15
CA ALA A 76 -6.11 -9.47 15.54
C ALA A 76 -6.49 -8.28 16.44
N ALA A 77 -5.85 -7.14 16.30
CA ALA A 77 -6.18 -5.92 17.06
C ALA A 77 -7.58 -5.40 16.72
N ALA A 78 -7.92 -5.31 15.44
CA ALA A 78 -9.25 -4.92 15.01
C ALA A 78 -10.33 -5.85 15.60
N ARG A 79 -10.06 -7.16 15.62
CA ARG A 79 -10.97 -8.15 16.23
C ARG A 79 -11.13 -7.93 17.74
N ALA A 80 -10.07 -7.56 18.45
CA ALA A 80 -10.14 -7.22 19.88
C ALA A 80 -11.02 -5.99 20.13
N ASP A 81 -11.02 -5.03 19.18
CA ASP A 81 -11.90 -3.86 19.19
C ASP A 81 -13.33 -4.15 18.64
N GLY A 82 -13.68 -5.43 18.44
CA GLY A 82 -14.98 -5.82 17.89
C GLY A 82 -15.16 -5.55 16.39
N VAL A 83 -14.08 -5.22 15.68
CA VAL A 83 -14.11 -4.88 14.25
C VAL A 83 -13.61 -6.06 13.41
N ARG A 84 -14.39 -6.41 12.37
CA ARG A 84 -14.06 -7.50 11.46
C ARG A 84 -13.36 -6.97 10.22
N ILE A 85 -12.11 -7.40 9.98
CA ILE A 85 -11.39 -7.15 8.74
C ILE A 85 -11.23 -8.47 7.97
N ARG A 86 -11.55 -8.45 6.69
CA ARG A 86 -11.28 -9.54 5.73
C ARG A 86 -10.39 -9.03 4.60
N VAL A 87 -9.62 -9.94 4.03
CA VAL A 87 -8.86 -9.68 2.81
C VAL A 87 -9.73 -10.06 1.62
N HIS A 88 -9.90 -9.12 0.71
CA HIS A 88 -10.54 -9.33 -0.59
C HIS A 88 -9.51 -9.76 -1.64
N SER A 89 -8.34 -9.11 -1.67
CA SER A 89 -7.25 -9.38 -2.60
C SER A 89 -5.90 -9.18 -1.92
N GLY A 90 -4.97 -10.11 -2.13
CA GLY A 90 -3.56 -10.01 -1.75
C GLY A 90 -2.66 -9.92 -2.96
N TYR A 91 -1.63 -10.81 -3.03
CA TYR A 91 -0.77 -10.90 -4.21
C TYR A 91 -1.56 -11.20 -5.48
N ARG A 92 -1.16 -10.53 -6.56
CA ARG A 92 -1.72 -10.75 -7.89
C ARG A 92 -0.60 -10.68 -8.93
N SER A 93 -0.36 -11.81 -9.63
CA SER A 93 0.68 -11.87 -10.64
C SER A 93 0.46 -10.88 -11.78
N TRP A 94 1.53 -10.58 -12.52
CA TRP A 94 1.47 -9.77 -13.74
C TRP A 94 0.42 -10.29 -14.73
N THR A 95 0.39 -11.61 -14.94
CA THR A 95 -0.53 -12.28 -15.87
C THR A 95 -1.98 -12.13 -15.42
N THR A 96 -2.25 -12.36 -14.13
CA THR A 96 -3.59 -12.17 -13.54
C THR A 96 -4.03 -10.71 -13.64
N GLN A 97 -3.12 -9.77 -13.36
CA GLN A 97 -3.41 -8.34 -13.49
C GLN A 97 -3.71 -7.96 -14.93
N ASN A 98 -2.96 -8.49 -15.90
CA ASN A 98 -3.22 -8.23 -17.31
C ASN A 98 -4.59 -8.74 -17.73
N ALA A 99 -4.95 -9.95 -17.36
CA ALA A 99 -6.28 -10.51 -17.64
C ALA A 99 -7.41 -9.66 -17.06
N SER A 100 -7.26 -9.21 -15.80
CA SER A 100 -8.22 -8.32 -15.14
C SER A 100 -8.33 -6.97 -15.85
N TYR A 101 -7.22 -6.37 -16.24
CA TYR A 101 -7.18 -5.09 -16.95
C TYR A 101 -7.83 -5.20 -18.33
N GLN A 102 -7.51 -6.23 -19.10
CA GLN A 102 -8.11 -6.48 -20.42
C GLN A 102 -9.63 -6.73 -20.32
N LYS A 103 -10.08 -7.45 -19.28
CA LYS A 103 -11.51 -7.62 -19.00
C LYS A 103 -12.19 -6.28 -18.69
N ALA A 104 -11.55 -5.44 -17.87
CA ALA A 104 -12.08 -4.12 -17.54
C ALA A 104 -12.16 -3.19 -18.76
N LEU A 105 -11.15 -3.20 -19.62
CA LEU A 105 -11.16 -2.44 -20.89
C LEU A 105 -12.36 -2.81 -21.76
N ARG A 106 -12.71 -4.11 -21.84
CA ARG A 106 -13.85 -4.56 -22.66
C ARG A 106 -15.20 -4.27 -22.03
N ASN A 107 -15.33 -4.49 -20.70
CA ASN A 107 -16.63 -4.52 -20.04
C ASN A 107 -16.99 -3.22 -19.31
N TYR A 108 -15.95 -2.44 -18.90
CA TYR A 108 -16.13 -1.26 -18.06
C TYR A 108 -15.17 -0.13 -18.46
N PRO A 109 -15.09 0.25 -19.77
CA PRO A 109 -14.11 1.22 -20.25
C PRO A 109 -14.21 2.58 -19.53
N GLN A 110 -15.40 2.98 -19.10
CA GLN A 110 -15.65 4.21 -18.34
C GLN A 110 -15.02 4.18 -16.94
N ASN A 111 -14.73 3.00 -16.39
CA ASN A 111 -14.16 2.80 -15.06
C ASN A 111 -12.69 2.38 -15.11
N ILE A 112 -12.05 2.45 -16.27
CA ILE A 112 -10.68 1.94 -16.46
C ILE A 112 -9.64 2.61 -15.55
N SER A 113 -9.92 3.82 -15.07
CA SER A 113 -9.05 4.54 -14.14
C SER A 113 -8.91 3.87 -12.77
N PHE A 114 -9.86 3.00 -12.38
CA PHE A 114 -9.75 2.16 -11.18
C PHE A 114 -8.88 0.92 -11.38
N TYR A 115 -8.47 0.62 -12.61
CA TYR A 115 -7.70 -0.58 -12.90
C TYR A 115 -6.27 -0.23 -13.27
N ALA A 116 -5.32 -0.88 -12.60
CA ALA A 116 -3.92 -0.78 -12.97
C ALA A 116 -3.62 -1.67 -14.18
N PRO A 117 -2.94 -1.18 -15.21
CA PRO A 117 -2.37 -2.07 -16.21
C PRO A 117 -1.33 -3.00 -15.58
N ALA A 118 -1.04 -4.13 -16.24
CA ALA A 118 -0.03 -5.07 -15.78
C ALA A 118 1.33 -4.37 -15.57
N GLY A 119 1.97 -4.72 -14.45
CA GLY A 119 3.21 -4.10 -13.99
C GLY A 119 3.05 -2.76 -13.26
N ALA A 120 1.83 -2.17 -13.24
CA ALA A 120 1.54 -0.94 -12.50
C ALA A 120 0.72 -1.17 -11.23
N SER A 121 0.43 -2.42 -10.89
CA SER A 121 -0.31 -2.80 -9.69
C SER A 121 0.63 -3.15 -8.56
N GLU A 122 0.46 -2.53 -7.39
CA GLU A 122 1.22 -2.86 -6.18
C GLU A 122 0.95 -4.26 -5.65
N HIS A 123 -0.18 -4.90 -6.01
CA HIS A 123 -0.46 -6.30 -5.66
C HIS A 123 0.60 -7.28 -6.16
N GLN A 124 1.32 -6.94 -7.25
CA GLN A 124 2.41 -7.77 -7.75
C GLN A 124 3.62 -7.79 -6.81
N THR A 125 3.74 -6.81 -5.92
CA THR A 125 4.83 -6.77 -4.94
C THR A 125 4.60 -7.65 -3.71
N GLY A 126 3.37 -8.11 -3.47
CA GLY A 126 3.01 -8.74 -2.20
C GLY A 126 2.95 -7.77 -1.01
N LEU A 127 3.05 -6.46 -1.27
CA LEU A 127 3.02 -5.41 -0.24
C LEU A 127 1.68 -4.68 -0.15
N ALA A 128 0.73 -4.98 -1.04
CA ALA A 128 -0.60 -4.36 -1.05
C ALA A 128 -1.70 -5.37 -0.77
N VAL A 129 -2.74 -4.91 -0.10
CA VAL A 129 -3.94 -5.70 0.23
C VAL A 129 -5.19 -4.86 0.03
N ASP A 130 -6.25 -5.49 -0.47
CA ASP A 130 -7.59 -4.94 -0.47
C ASP A 130 -8.36 -5.51 0.73
N LEU A 131 -8.83 -4.62 1.61
CA LEU A 131 -9.46 -4.94 2.89
C LEU A 131 -10.91 -4.49 2.94
N TRP A 132 -11.77 -5.27 3.59
CA TRP A 132 -13.19 -4.98 3.72
C TRP A 132 -13.82 -5.66 4.95
N ASP A 133 -15.11 -5.43 5.20
CA ASP A 133 -15.85 -6.03 6.33
C ASP A 133 -16.43 -7.43 6.00
N GLY A 134 -16.37 -7.85 4.74
CA GLY A 134 -16.97 -9.08 4.23
C GLY A 134 -18.39 -8.93 3.70
N VAL A 135 -18.92 -7.71 3.69
CA VAL A 135 -20.29 -7.37 3.24
C VAL A 135 -20.28 -6.17 2.29
N THR A 136 -19.67 -5.07 2.72
CA THR A 136 -19.68 -3.79 2.01
C THR A 136 -18.40 -3.62 1.20
N TRP A 137 -18.53 -3.48 -0.11
CA TRP A 137 -17.42 -3.27 -1.04
C TRP A 137 -17.44 -1.87 -1.65
N SER A 138 -16.30 -1.45 -2.22
CA SER A 138 -16.10 -0.18 -2.92
C SER A 138 -16.20 1.05 -1.98
N LEU A 139 -16.56 2.21 -2.48
CA LEU A 139 -16.55 3.48 -1.74
C LEU A 139 -17.37 3.47 -0.43
N PRO A 140 -18.53 2.80 -0.34
CA PRO A 140 -19.28 2.73 0.91
C PRO A 140 -18.51 2.08 2.06
N MET A 141 -17.51 1.23 1.78
CA MET A 141 -16.65 0.59 2.79
C MET A 141 -16.00 1.63 3.73
N ALA A 142 -15.66 2.83 3.23
CA ALA A 142 -15.10 3.91 4.04
C ALA A 142 -15.97 4.31 5.25
N ARG A 143 -17.29 4.12 5.16
CA ARG A 143 -18.26 4.50 6.20
C ARG A 143 -18.55 3.37 7.19
N THR A 144 -18.12 2.15 6.91
CA THR A 144 -18.29 0.99 7.80
C THR A 144 -17.41 1.12 9.04
N ALA A 145 -17.68 0.31 10.07
CA ALA A 145 -16.81 0.20 11.25
C ALA A 145 -15.39 -0.20 10.84
N THR A 146 -15.25 -1.13 9.88
CA THR A 146 -13.98 -1.59 9.33
C THR A 146 -13.21 -0.47 8.64
N GLY A 147 -13.85 0.26 7.73
CA GLY A 147 -13.19 1.38 7.03
C GLY A 147 -12.73 2.47 7.99
N LYS A 148 -13.56 2.82 8.97
CA LYS A 148 -13.22 3.82 10.01
C LYS A 148 -12.07 3.34 10.92
N TRP A 149 -12.04 2.06 11.25
CA TRP A 149 -10.96 1.47 12.05
C TRP A 149 -9.64 1.47 11.27
N LEU A 150 -9.65 0.97 10.03
CA LEU A 150 -8.50 0.97 9.14
C LEU A 150 -7.93 2.37 8.93
N PHE A 151 -8.79 3.34 8.68
CA PHE A 151 -8.39 4.74 8.50
C PHE A 151 -7.63 5.29 9.73
N ARG A 152 -8.02 4.90 10.95
CA ARG A 152 -7.39 5.38 12.18
C ARG A 152 -6.15 4.60 12.58
N HIS A 153 -6.09 3.29 12.30
CA HIS A 153 -5.14 2.38 12.94
C HIS A 153 -4.18 1.65 12.00
N ALA A 154 -4.44 1.59 10.68
CA ALA A 154 -3.62 0.79 9.77
C ALA A 154 -2.13 1.20 9.80
N HIS A 155 -1.83 2.49 9.95
CA HIS A 155 -0.46 3.02 10.02
C HIS A 155 0.33 2.49 11.22
N GLU A 156 -0.33 2.17 12.33
CA GLU A 156 0.30 1.58 13.53
C GLU A 156 0.87 0.17 13.25
N TYR A 157 0.37 -0.48 12.20
CA TYR A 157 0.79 -1.81 11.75
C TYR A 157 1.67 -1.77 10.50
N GLY A 158 2.00 -0.58 10.01
CA GLY A 158 2.87 -0.41 8.85
C GLY A 158 2.13 -0.30 7.52
N PHE A 159 0.79 -0.20 7.53
CA PHE A 159 -0.03 -0.04 6.34
C PHE A 159 -0.50 1.41 6.19
N VAL A 160 -0.49 1.92 4.97
CA VAL A 160 -1.02 3.24 4.64
C VAL A 160 -2.15 3.12 3.62
N LEU A 161 -3.14 3.99 3.71
CA LEU A 161 -4.14 4.17 2.67
C LEU A 161 -3.45 4.70 1.41
N ARG A 162 -3.38 3.87 0.37
CA ARG A 162 -2.52 4.14 -0.78
C ARG A 162 -3.05 5.23 -1.71
N TYR A 163 -4.36 5.29 -1.89
CA TYR A 163 -5.02 6.21 -2.80
C TYR A 163 -6.05 7.06 -2.04
N PRO A 164 -5.59 8.12 -1.32
CA PRO A 164 -6.46 8.99 -0.54
C PRO A 164 -7.41 9.82 -1.41
N ASP A 165 -8.53 10.23 -0.83
CA ASP A 165 -9.48 11.11 -1.52
C ASP A 165 -8.86 12.45 -1.90
N GLY A 166 -9.24 12.95 -3.09
CA GLY A 166 -8.73 14.21 -3.64
C GLY A 166 -7.32 14.13 -4.24
N LYS A 167 -6.65 12.94 -4.24
CA LYS A 167 -5.24 12.78 -4.65
C LYS A 167 -5.04 12.12 -6.02
N THR A 168 -6.09 11.97 -6.82
CA THR A 168 -6.04 11.30 -8.13
C THR A 168 -4.99 11.89 -9.09
N LYS A 169 -4.78 13.22 -9.06
CA LYS A 169 -3.78 13.87 -9.92
C LYS A 169 -2.34 13.47 -9.58
N ILE A 170 -2.08 13.10 -8.33
CA ILE A 170 -0.76 12.68 -7.84
C ILE A 170 -0.57 11.19 -8.07
N THR A 171 -1.51 10.37 -7.58
CA THR A 171 -1.40 8.91 -7.59
C THR A 171 -1.72 8.27 -8.94
N GLY A 172 -2.53 8.95 -9.77
CA GLY A 172 -3.07 8.42 -11.03
C GLY A 172 -4.24 7.45 -10.85
N TYR A 173 -4.74 7.28 -9.59
CA TYR A 173 -5.88 6.42 -9.23
C TYR A 173 -6.93 7.19 -8.45
N HIS A 174 -8.18 6.77 -8.54
CA HIS A 174 -9.25 7.29 -7.71
C HIS A 174 -9.09 6.90 -6.25
N TYR A 175 -9.92 7.48 -5.38
CA TYR A 175 -9.99 7.09 -3.99
C TYR A 175 -10.38 5.62 -3.83
N GLU A 176 -9.57 4.87 -3.10
CA GLU A 176 -9.77 3.43 -2.85
C GLU A 176 -9.68 3.14 -1.35
N PRO A 177 -10.78 3.28 -0.58
CA PRO A 177 -10.77 3.08 0.87
C PRO A 177 -10.43 1.64 1.30
N TRP A 178 -10.40 0.70 0.38
CA TRP A 178 -10.03 -0.69 0.61
C TRP A 178 -8.56 -0.99 0.40
N HIS A 179 -7.81 -0.16 -0.39
CA HIS A 179 -6.46 -0.47 -0.83
C HIS A 179 -5.40 0.07 0.14
N TYR A 180 -4.75 -0.84 0.84
CA TYR A 180 -3.72 -0.55 1.83
C TYR A 180 -2.36 -1.08 1.40
N ARG A 181 -1.33 -0.23 1.50
CA ARG A 181 0.05 -0.55 1.16
C ARG A 181 0.90 -0.66 2.41
N TYR A 182 1.64 -1.79 2.54
CA TYR A 182 2.66 -1.96 3.58
C TYR A 182 3.96 -1.26 3.19
N ILE A 183 4.47 -0.39 4.07
CA ILE A 183 5.74 0.33 3.94
C ILE A 183 6.60 0.22 5.19
N GLY A 184 6.21 -0.65 6.14
CA GLY A 184 6.85 -0.75 7.45
C GLY A 184 6.33 0.28 8.46
N LYS A 185 6.35 -0.11 9.75
CA LYS A 185 5.76 0.71 10.82
C LYS A 185 6.40 2.08 10.95
N ARG A 186 7.75 2.15 10.86
CA ARG A 186 8.50 3.41 11.01
C ARG A 186 7.98 4.50 10.07
N ASP A 187 7.82 4.15 8.81
CA ASP A 187 7.44 5.12 7.78
C ASP A 187 5.92 5.34 7.74
N ALA A 188 5.12 4.30 7.98
CA ALA A 188 3.67 4.41 8.05
C ALA A 188 3.18 5.32 9.18
N MET A 189 3.89 5.40 10.30
CA MET A 189 3.59 6.31 11.41
C MET A 189 3.64 7.80 11.01
N LYS A 190 4.20 8.13 9.85
CA LYS A 190 4.20 9.48 9.28
C LYS A 190 2.93 9.80 8.47
N PHE A 191 1.99 8.86 8.39
CA PHE A 191 0.70 8.96 7.68
C PHE A 191 -0.53 8.92 8.61
N PRO A 192 -0.55 9.61 9.76
CA PRO A 192 -1.59 9.40 10.79
C PRO A 192 -2.99 9.82 10.32
N ASN A 193 -3.09 10.68 9.31
CA ASN A 193 -4.36 11.22 8.81
C ASN A 193 -4.75 10.67 7.44
N ASN A 194 -4.01 9.73 6.87
CA ASN A 194 -4.21 9.17 5.54
C ASN A 194 -4.45 10.22 4.42
N LYS A 195 -3.90 11.42 4.58
CA LYS A 195 -3.98 12.52 3.61
C LYS A 195 -2.74 12.63 2.75
N LEU A 196 -1.62 12.08 3.23
CA LEU A 196 -0.35 12.04 2.53
C LEU A 196 -0.35 10.87 1.56
N THR A 197 0.06 11.10 0.33
CA THR A 197 0.32 10.02 -0.64
C THR A 197 1.73 9.50 -0.49
N LEU A 198 1.98 8.29 -0.98
CA LEU A 198 3.33 7.73 -1.02
C LEU A 198 4.25 8.58 -1.91
N GLU A 199 3.72 9.13 -3.00
CA GLU A 199 4.44 10.04 -3.90
C GLU A 199 4.86 11.33 -3.21
N GLU A 200 3.97 11.97 -2.45
CA GLU A 200 4.30 13.17 -1.68
C GLU A 200 5.34 12.88 -0.60
N TYR A 201 5.21 11.73 0.08
CA TYR A 201 6.15 11.32 1.11
C TYR A 201 7.57 11.10 0.57
N LEU A 202 7.68 10.54 -0.62
CA LEU A 202 8.95 10.21 -1.28
C LEU A 202 9.47 11.33 -2.20
N GLY A 203 8.78 12.48 -2.28
CA GLY A 203 9.19 13.59 -3.14
C GLY A 203 9.01 13.33 -4.64
N LEU A 204 8.08 12.44 -5.02
CA LEU A 204 7.79 12.04 -6.41
C LEU A 204 6.57 12.77 -7.01
N ALA A 205 5.89 13.64 -6.24
CA ALA A 205 4.69 14.38 -6.62
C ALA A 205 5.01 15.59 -7.48
#